data_13d6069f729cfff175360297744bd196
#
_entry.id   13d6069f729cfff175360297744bd196
#
_cell.length_a   1.000
_cell.length_b   1.000
_cell.length_c   1.000
_cell.angle_alpha   90.00
_cell.angle_beta   90.00
_cell.angle_gamma   90.00
#
_symmetry.space_group_name_H-M   'P 1'
#
loop_
_entity.id
_entity.type
_entity.pdbx_description
1 polymer ?
#
loop_
_entity_poly.entity_id
_entity_poly.type
_entity_poly.pdbx_seq_one_letter_code
_entity_poly.pdbx_strand_id
1 'polypeptide(L)'
;MSHSSQTRVQLRTVCLFIALGLLVGCQPNDEDPGLWLKGTEVTRPVTDWTFTQSVDEILIETQPWYGLPHSTTIWCVQLDGALYIGSYGNERKHWEKSIANDPRARLSIQGDLYPVQIRPVIEGELSQQILERYNQKYDMEEVFGKDVPEWWFYQVEQPEASAKKKPS
;
A
#
# COMPACT_ATOMS: atom_id res chain seq x y z
N MET A 1 29.70 -46.56 -33.55
CA MET A 1 28.73 -45.49 -33.85
C MET A 1 27.80 -45.27 -32.66
N SER A 2 28.34 -44.77 -31.53
CA SER A 2 27.51 -44.62 -30.30
C SER A 2 27.77 -43.32 -29.51
N HIS A 3 28.54 -42.35 -30.00
CA HIS A 3 28.85 -41.12 -29.27
C HIS A 3 27.90 -39.94 -29.55
N SER A 4 27.05 -40.00 -30.56
CA SER A 4 26.18 -38.88 -30.95
C SER A 4 24.90 -38.73 -30.13
N SER A 5 24.45 -39.82 -29.49
CA SER A 5 23.18 -39.82 -28.74
C SER A 5 23.32 -39.24 -27.33
N GLN A 6 24.44 -39.48 -26.67
CA GLN A 6 24.67 -38.98 -25.30
C GLN A 6 24.90 -37.47 -25.23
N THR A 7 25.56 -36.89 -26.22
CA THR A 7 25.82 -35.44 -26.25
C THR A 7 24.54 -34.63 -26.43
N ARG A 8 23.55 -35.15 -27.16
CA ARG A 8 22.25 -34.47 -27.37
C ARG A 8 21.36 -34.51 -26.11
N VAL A 9 21.44 -35.59 -25.33
CA VAL A 9 20.69 -35.69 -24.07
C VAL A 9 21.26 -34.75 -23.01
N GLN A 10 22.58 -34.67 -22.90
CA GLN A 10 23.28 -33.78 -21.98
C GLN A 10 22.99 -32.30 -22.28
N LEU A 11 22.99 -31.92 -23.57
CA LEU A 11 22.71 -30.54 -23.98
C LEU A 11 21.25 -30.13 -23.70
N ARG A 12 20.29 -31.05 -23.89
CA ARG A 12 18.87 -30.80 -23.56
C ARG A 12 18.62 -30.65 -22.06
N THR A 13 19.29 -31.44 -21.23
CA THR A 13 19.18 -31.37 -19.78
C THR A 13 19.79 -30.08 -19.24
N VAL A 14 20.94 -29.64 -19.76
CA VAL A 14 21.58 -28.38 -19.37
C VAL A 14 20.72 -27.17 -19.77
N CYS A 15 20.13 -27.17 -20.99
CA CYS A 15 19.23 -26.09 -21.42
C CYS A 15 17.96 -26.04 -20.54
N LEU A 16 17.42 -27.16 -20.07
CA LEU A 16 16.25 -27.23 -19.22
C LEU A 16 16.54 -26.64 -17.82
N PHE A 17 17.71 -26.92 -17.25
CA PHE A 17 18.13 -26.34 -15.97
C PHE A 17 18.44 -24.83 -16.06
N ILE A 18 18.99 -24.37 -17.19
CA ILE A 18 19.22 -22.93 -17.39
C ILE A 18 17.89 -22.19 -17.56
N ALA A 19 16.91 -22.77 -18.27
CA ALA A 19 15.58 -22.16 -18.40
C ALA A 19 14.81 -22.10 -17.08
N LEU A 20 14.97 -23.09 -16.19
CA LEU A 20 14.34 -23.10 -14.87
C LEU A 20 15.01 -22.13 -13.90
N GLY A 21 16.31 -21.88 -14.05
CA GLY A 21 17.07 -20.92 -13.23
C GLY A 21 16.76 -19.46 -13.54
N LEU A 22 16.25 -19.15 -14.73
CA LEU A 22 15.89 -17.79 -15.13
C LEU A 22 14.51 -17.33 -14.62
N LEU A 23 13.70 -18.24 -14.08
CA LEU A 23 12.39 -17.92 -13.50
C LEU A 23 12.43 -17.46 -12.03
N VAL A 24 13.59 -17.53 -11.37
CA VAL A 24 13.76 -17.16 -9.96
C VAL A 24 14.20 -15.69 -9.78
N GLY A 25 14.43 -14.95 -10.87
CA GLY A 25 15.09 -13.64 -10.85
C GLY A 25 14.18 -12.41 -10.91
N CYS A 26 12.86 -12.56 -10.90
CA CYS A 26 11.93 -11.43 -10.89
C CYS A 26 10.88 -11.59 -9.80
N GLN A 27 11.29 -11.56 -8.54
CA GLN A 27 10.38 -11.16 -7.50
C GLN A 27 10.45 -9.63 -7.42
N PRO A 28 9.35 -8.91 -7.68
CA PRO A 28 9.29 -7.51 -7.32
C PRO A 28 9.50 -7.40 -5.81
N ASN A 29 10.34 -6.47 -5.39
CA ASN A 29 10.59 -6.18 -3.97
C ASN A 29 9.38 -5.51 -3.28
N ASP A 30 8.27 -5.33 -3.97
CA ASP A 30 7.02 -4.87 -3.41
C ASP A 30 6.20 -6.10 -3.02
N GLU A 31 6.22 -6.43 -1.76
CA GLU A 31 5.31 -7.42 -1.20
C GLU A 31 3.88 -6.95 -1.43
N ASP A 32 3.22 -7.64 -2.36
CA ASP A 32 1.78 -7.62 -2.66
C ASP A 32 1.11 -6.30 -3.06
N PRO A 33 1.46 -5.67 -4.15
CA PRO A 33 0.44 -4.96 -4.89
C PRO A 33 -0.51 -6.01 -5.47
N GLY A 34 -1.59 -6.26 -4.74
CA GLY A 34 -2.58 -7.27 -5.10
C GLY A 34 -3.84 -6.64 -5.66
N LEU A 35 -4.83 -7.49 -5.86
CA LEU A 35 -6.18 -7.05 -6.17
C LEU A 35 -6.94 -6.80 -4.86
N TRP A 36 -7.41 -7.87 -4.21
CA TRP A 36 -8.20 -7.79 -2.98
C TRP A 36 -7.35 -8.03 -1.76
N LEU A 37 -7.51 -7.19 -0.75
CA LEU A 37 -7.00 -7.48 0.57
C LEU A 37 -7.83 -8.56 1.25
N LYS A 38 -7.15 -9.43 2.00
CA LYS A 38 -7.75 -10.49 2.80
C LYS A 38 -7.50 -10.21 4.27
N GLY A 39 -8.45 -10.53 5.13
CA GLY A 39 -8.32 -10.32 6.58
C GLY A 39 -9.69 -10.33 7.26
N THR A 40 -9.68 -10.07 8.56
CA THR A 40 -10.90 -9.94 9.36
C THR A 40 -11.40 -8.50 9.31
N GLU A 41 -12.61 -8.28 8.81
CA GLU A 41 -13.17 -6.93 8.74
C GLU A 41 -13.55 -6.41 10.13
N VAL A 42 -13.00 -5.25 10.47
CA VAL A 42 -13.32 -4.53 11.71
C VAL A 42 -14.58 -3.71 11.50
N THR A 43 -15.67 -4.13 12.14
CA THR A 43 -16.97 -3.49 12.00
C THR A 43 -17.22 -2.38 13.02
N ARG A 44 -16.38 -2.30 14.07
CA ARG A 44 -16.48 -1.24 15.09
C ARG A 44 -15.71 0.00 14.63
N PRO A 45 -16.25 1.19 14.84
CA PRO A 45 -15.51 2.42 14.56
C PRO A 45 -14.20 2.47 15.37
N VAL A 46 -13.12 2.85 14.71
CA VAL A 46 -11.83 3.11 15.35
C VAL A 46 -11.73 4.61 15.60
N THR A 47 -11.76 5.02 16.83
CA THR A 47 -11.66 6.43 17.24
C THR A 47 -10.25 6.84 17.62
N ASP A 48 -9.36 5.87 17.81
CA ASP A 48 -7.98 6.09 18.22
C ASP A 48 -7.06 5.12 17.46
N TRP A 49 -6.16 5.69 16.67
CA TRP A 49 -5.19 4.97 15.83
C TRP A 49 -3.80 4.89 16.47
N THR A 50 -3.65 5.17 17.76
CA THR A 50 -2.34 5.14 18.43
C THR A 50 -1.65 3.79 18.34
N PHE A 51 -2.40 2.68 18.21
CA PHE A 51 -1.84 1.34 18.01
C PHE A 51 -1.01 1.22 16.72
N THR A 52 -1.19 2.12 15.75
CA THR A 52 -0.41 2.12 14.50
C THR A 52 0.98 2.77 14.66
N GLN A 53 1.31 3.28 15.83
CA GLN A 53 2.59 3.97 16.06
C GLN A 53 3.79 3.06 15.80
N SER A 54 3.67 1.77 16.10
CA SER A 54 4.70 0.75 15.89
C SER A 54 4.54 -0.04 14.58
N VAL A 55 3.62 0.38 13.72
CA VAL A 55 3.37 -0.27 12.42
C VAL A 55 4.03 0.57 11.34
N ASP A 56 5.07 0.06 10.72
CA ASP A 56 5.82 0.82 9.70
C ASP A 56 5.07 0.93 8.39
N GLU A 57 4.43 -0.15 7.95
CA GLU A 57 3.75 -0.24 6.69
C GLU A 57 2.35 -0.83 6.84
N ILE A 58 1.43 -0.29 6.08
CA ILE A 58 0.07 -0.81 5.96
C ILE A 58 -0.28 -0.99 4.48
N LEU A 59 -1.32 -1.78 4.20
CA LEU A 59 -1.83 -1.90 2.83
C LEU A 59 -3.08 -1.03 2.67
N ILE A 60 -3.17 -0.30 1.56
CA ILE A 60 -4.39 0.38 1.14
C ILE A 60 -4.99 -0.32 -0.08
N GLU A 61 -6.29 -0.61 -0.04
CA GLU A 61 -7.06 -1.07 -1.18
C GLU A 61 -8.05 0.00 -1.60
N THR A 62 -8.02 0.34 -2.87
CA THR A 62 -8.96 1.27 -3.49
C THR A 62 -9.67 0.61 -4.66
N GLN A 63 -10.84 1.10 -5.02
CA GLN A 63 -11.61 0.60 -6.15
C GLN A 63 -11.64 1.62 -7.28
N PRO A 64 -10.84 1.45 -8.34
CA PRO A 64 -10.89 2.28 -9.52
C PRO A 64 -12.22 2.13 -10.26
N TRP A 65 -12.47 3.08 -11.17
CA TRP A 65 -13.71 3.15 -11.98
C TRP A 65 -14.02 1.87 -12.78
N TYR A 66 -13.02 1.08 -13.15
CA TYR A 66 -13.20 -0.18 -13.88
C TYR A 66 -13.56 -1.39 -13.00
N GLY A 67 -13.74 -1.18 -11.70
CA GLY A 67 -14.34 -2.15 -10.79
C GLY A 67 -13.42 -3.24 -10.24
N LEU A 68 -12.14 -3.28 -10.62
CA LEU A 68 -11.15 -4.19 -10.03
C LEU A 68 -10.38 -3.46 -8.93
N PRO A 69 -10.44 -3.94 -7.68
CA PRO A 69 -9.68 -3.31 -6.60
C PRO A 69 -8.17 -3.43 -6.83
N HIS A 70 -7.46 -2.43 -6.36
CA HIS A 70 -6.01 -2.40 -6.32
C HIS A 70 -5.54 -2.16 -4.89
N SER A 71 -4.58 -2.94 -4.44
CA SER A 71 -3.91 -2.72 -3.17
C SER A 71 -2.43 -2.43 -3.36
N THR A 72 -1.88 -1.63 -2.46
CA THR A 72 -0.45 -1.30 -2.42
C THR A 72 -0.02 -1.03 -0.99
N THR A 73 1.27 -1.23 -0.72
CA THR A 73 1.88 -0.87 0.55
C THR A 73 2.08 0.64 0.62
N ILE A 74 1.80 1.21 1.78
CA ILE A 74 1.98 2.63 2.07
C ILE A 74 2.51 2.83 3.48
N TRP A 75 3.21 3.93 3.69
CA TRP A 75 3.63 4.38 5.01
C TRP A 75 2.51 5.14 5.71
N CYS A 76 2.50 5.06 7.04
CA CYS A 76 1.52 5.74 7.86
C CYS A 76 2.12 6.32 9.12
N VAL A 77 1.52 7.40 9.61
CA VAL A 77 1.81 7.97 10.92
C VAL A 77 0.52 8.27 11.65
N GLN A 78 0.57 8.23 12.96
CA GLN A 78 -0.51 8.75 13.80
C GLN A 78 -0.08 10.08 14.44
N LEU A 79 -1.03 11.01 14.58
CA LEU A 79 -0.90 12.27 15.27
C LEU A 79 -2.20 12.52 16.07
N ASP A 80 -2.10 12.64 17.38
CA ASP A 80 -3.22 12.87 18.29
C ASP A 80 -4.38 11.87 18.13
N GLY A 81 -4.04 10.59 17.89
CA GLY A 81 -5.01 9.51 17.69
C GLY A 81 -5.62 9.45 16.30
N ALA A 82 -5.36 10.41 15.42
CA ALA A 82 -5.74 10.34 14.01
C ALA A 82 -4.66 9.63 13.17
N LEU A 83 -5.09 8.90 12.15
CA LEU A 83 -4.19 8.22 11.22
C LEU A 83 -4.03 9.04 9.95
N TYR A 84 -2.79 9.17 9.51
CA TYR A 84 -2.42 9.82 8.26
C TYR A 84 -1.58 8.90 7.41
N ILE A 85 -1.81 8.96 6.09
CA ILE A 85 -1.04 8.26 5.08
C ILE A 85 -0.41 9.28 4.14
N GLY A 86 0.74 8.94 3.58
CA GLY A 86 1.49 9.83 2.71
C GLY A 86 1.76 9.24 1.34
N SER A 87 1.95 10.11 0.39
CA SER A 87 2.46 9.81 -0.93
C SER A 87 3.47 10.87 -1.34
N TYR A 88 4.41 10.51 -2.19
CA TYR A 88 5.49 11.41 -2.61
C TYR A 88 5.80 11.25 -4.11
N GLY A 89 6.48 12.23 -4.65
CA GLY A 89 6.99 12.23 -6.04
C GLY A 89 6.33 13.29 -6.91
N ASN A 90 6.58 13.22 -8.21
CA ASN A 90 6.11 14.24 -9.17
C ASN A 90 4.71 13.95 -9.72
N GLU A 91 4.21 12.73 -9.50
CA GLU A 91 2.92 12.29 -10.02
C GLU A 91 2.09 11.56 -8.97
N ARG A 92 0.78 11.75 -9.03
CA ARG A 92 -0.17 11.04 -8.18
C ARG A 92 -0.17 9.54 -8.50
N LYS A 93 -0.12 8.72 -7.47
CA LYS A 93 -0.17 7.26 -7.56
C LYS A 93 -1.58 6.78 -7.98
N HIS A 94 -1.69 5.52 -8.35
CA HIS A 94 -2.98 4.92 -8.74
C HIS A 94 -4.05 5.03 -7.65
N TRP A 95 -3.69 4.73 -6.40
CA TRP A 95 -4.62 4.80 -5.28
C TRP A 95 -5.10 6.23 -5.03
N GLU A 96 -4.24 7.25 -5.19
CA GLU A 96 -4.61 8.66 -5.05
C GLU A 96 -5.61 9.10 -6.12
N LYS A 97 -5.40 8.66 -7.37
CA LYS A 97 -6.34 8.91 -8.46
C LYS A 97 -7.69 8.23 -8.22
N SER A 98 -7.68 7.06 -7.58
CA SER A 98 -8.91 6.33 -7.23
C SER A 98 -9.70 7.05 -6.14
N ILE A 99 -9.06 7.45 -5.04
CA ILE A 99 -9.74 8.14 -3.92
C ILE A 99 -10.23 9.55 -4.30
N ALA A 100 -9.64 10.17 -5.30
CA ALA A 100 -10.14 11.45 -5.82
C ALA A 100 -11.55 11.33 -6.43
N ASN A 101 -11.91 10.14 -6.94
CA ASN A 101 -13.23 9.84 -7.50
C ASN A 101 -14.16 9.18 -6.48
N ASP A 102 -13.62 8.27 -5.67
CA ASP A 102 -14.34 7.58 -4.60
C ASP A 102 -13.43 7.49 -3.37
N PRO A 103 -13.69 8.26 -2.32
CA PRO A 103 -12.83 8.33 -1.14
C PRO A 103 -12.85 7.05 -0.30
N ARG A 104 -13.71 6.09 -0.59
CA ARG A 104 -13.78 4.82 0.13
C ARG A 104 -12.56 3.95 -0.16
N ALA A 105 -12.00 3.41 0.91
CA ALA A 105 -10.86 2.50 0.85
C ALA A 105 -10.98 1.43 1.94
N ARG A 106 -10.14 0.42 1.87
CA ARG A 106 -9.90 -0.51 2.96
C ARG A 106 -8.42 -0.48 3.32
N LEU A 107 -8.12 -0.42 4.59
CA LEU A 107 -6.75 -0.57 5.07
C LEU A 107 -6.58 -1.97 5.65
N SER A 108 -5.45 -2.62 5.36
CA SER A 108 -5.03 -3.80 6.11
C SER A 108 -3.91 -3.41 7.05
N ILE A 109 -4.15 -3.64 8.34
CA ILE A 109 -3.21 -3.33 9.42
C ILE A 109 -3.11 -4.58 10.29
N GLN A 110 -1.94 -5.22 10.29
CA GLN A 110 -1.67 -6.44 11.06
C GLN A 110 -2.67 -7.60 10.80
N GLY A 111 -3.21 -7.67 9.57
CA GLY A 111 -4.15 -8.72 9.16
C GLY A 111 -5.63 -8.40 9.36
N ASP A 112 -5.94 -7.31 10.03
CA ASP A 112 -7.29 -6.78 10.15
C ASP A 112 -7.61 -5.79 9.03
N LEU A 113 -8.86 -5.79 8.55
CA LEU A 113 -9.35 -4.91 7.49
C LEU A 113 -10.23 -3.81 8.07
N TYR A 114 -9.86 -2.58 7.77
CA TYR A 114 -10.55 -1.38 8.24
C TYR A 114 -11.21 -0.67 7.05
N PRO A 115 -12.54 -0.72 6.89
CA PRO A 115 -13.23 0.16 5.96
C PRO A 115 -13.08 1.62 6.40
N VAL A 116 -12.65 2.49 5.48
CA VAL A 116 -12.32 3.89 5.79
C VAL A 116 -12.71 4.81 4.63
N GLN A 117 -12.67 6.12 4.90
CA GLN A 117 -12.64 7.17 3.88
C GLN A 117 -11.31 7.90 3.96
N ILE A 118 -10.79 8.28 2.81
CA ILE A 118 -9.50 8.97 2.70
C ILE A 118 -9.75 10.39 2.20
N ARG A 119 -9.27 11.38 2.96
CA ARG A 119 -9.42 12.80 2.66
C ARG A 119 -8.06 13.47 2.49
N PRO A 120 -7.87 14.29 1.47
CA PRO A 120 -6.63 15.04 1.32
C PRO A 120 -6.47 16.05 2.47
N VAL A 121 -5.25 16.16 2.99
CA VAL A 121 -4.86 17.20 3.94
C VAL A 121 -4.45 18.43 3.13
N ILE A 122 -5.03 19.57 3.49
CA ILE A 122 -4.66 20.85 2.87
C ILE A 122 -3.29 21.29 3.41
N GLU A 123 -2.47 21.85 2.55
CA GLU A 123 -1.19 22.43 2.97
C GLU A 123 -1.38 23.47 4.09
N GLY A 124 -0.49 23.42 5.08
CA GLY A 124 -0.55 24.29 6.24
C GLY A 124 0.14 23.67 7.45
N GLU A 125 -0.22 24.14 8.63
CA GLU A 125 0.36 23.70 9.89
C GLU A 125 0.23 22.19 10.11
N LEU A 126 -0.95 21.62 9.82
CA LEU A 126 -1.19 20.18 9.96
C LEU A 126 -0.29 19.35 9.06
N SER A 127 -0.12 19.74 7.79
CA SER A 127 0.77 19.00 6.86
C SER A 127 2.22 19.04 7.32
N GLN A 128 2.67 20.13 7.92
CA GLN A 128 4.00 20.25 8.49
C GLN A 128 4.19 19.35 9.72
N GLN A 129 3.21 19.31 10.61
CA GLN A 129 3.23 18.40 11.77
C GLN A 129 3.25 16.93 11.35
N ILE A 130 2.48 16.57 10.30
CA ILE A 130 2.49 15.22 9.75
C ILE A 130 3.87 14.89 9.15
N LEU A 131 4.47 15.80 8.38
CA LEU A 131 5.80 15.61 7.81
C LEU A 131 6.86 15.42 8.90
N GLU A 132 6.78 16.19 9.98
CA GLU A 132 7.67 16.02 11.14
C GLU A 132 7.50 14.63 11.77
N ARG A 133 6.25 14.13 11.88
CA ARG A 133 5.99 12.77 12.37
C ARG A 133 6.55 11.70 11.45
N TYR A 134 6.49 11.90 10.13
CA TYR A 134 7.14 11.02 9.15
C TYR A 134 8.66 11.01 9.35
N ASN A 135 9.30 12.18 9.51
CA ASN A 135 10.72 12.28 9.77
C ASN A 135 11.17 11.65 11.09
N GLN A 136 10.29 11.65 12.10
CA GLN A 136 10.56 11.00 13.40
C GLN A 136 10.42 9.47 13.35
N LYS A 137 9.50 8.97 12.51
CA LYS A 137 9.20 7.54 12.41
C LYS A 137 10.07 6.83 11.39
N TYR A 138 10.35 7.50 10.28
CA TYR A 138 11.13 6.97 9.16
C TYR A 138 12.37 7.85 8.98
N ASP A 139 13.51 7.24 8.77
CA ASP A 139 14.72 8.00 8.42
C ASP A 139 14.64 8.44 6.95
N MET A 140 14.00 9.59 6.73
CA MET A 140 13.74 10.10 5.38
C MET A 140 15.03 10.42 4.64
N GLU A 141 16.09 10.85 5.36
CA GLU A 141 17.39 11.11 4.76
C GLU A 141 18.10 9.82 4.34
N GLU A 142 17.97 8.74 5.12
CA GLU A 142 18.48 7.43 4.74
C GLU A 142 17.79 6.89 3.47
N VAL A 143 16.46 7.08 3.37
CA VAL A 143 15.67 6.56 2.25
C VAL A 143 15.81 7.37 0.97
N PHE A 144 15.77 8.70 1.07
CA PHE A 144 15.73 9.61 -0.10
C PHE A 144 17.04 10.38 -0.32
N GLY A 145 17.98 10.29 0.60
CA GLY A 145 19.17 11.13 0.57
C GLY A 145 18.84 12.58 0.92
N LYS A 146 19.62 13.51 0.37
CA LYS A 146 19.44 14.95 0.65
C LYS A 146 18.27 15.59 -0.09
N ASP A 147 17.79 14.95 -1.14
CA ASP A 147 16.72 15.46 -2.00
C ASP A 147 15.40 14.77 -1.64
N VAL A 148 14.88 15.07 -0.43
CA VAL A 148 13.57 14.56 0.00
C VAL A 148 12.49 15.08 -0.95
N PRO A 149 11.69 14.20 -1.58
CA PRO A 149 10.67 14.62 -2.54
C PRO A 149 9.53 15.39 -1.86
N GLU A 150 8.72 16.06 -2.66
CA GLU A 150 7.46 16.66 -2.21
C GLU A 150 6.49 15.58 -1.74
N TRP A 151 5.77 15.86 -0.63
CA TRP A 151 4.82 14.94 -0.02
C TRP A 151 3.41 15.47 -0.07
N TRP A 152 2.45 14.55 -0.24
CA TRP A 152 1.04 14.77 -0.07
C TRP A 152 0.51 13.87 1.03
N PHE A 153 -0.30 14.44 1.92
CA PHE A 153 -0.85 13.72 3.05
C PHE A 153 -2.36 13.59 2.93
N TYR A 154 -2.86 12.52 3.52
CA TYR A 154 -4.27 12.18 3.55
C TYR A 154 -4.63 11.73 4.96
N GLN A 155 -5.77 12.21 5.44
CA GLN A 155 -6.35 11.76 6.69
C GLN A 155 -7.22 10.52 6.44
N VAL A 156 -7.12 9.56 7.35
CA VAL A 156 -7.98 8.38 7.40
C VAL A 156 -9.17 8.69 8.30
N GLU A 157 -10.37 8.63 7.75
CA GLU A 157 -11.62 8.87 8.45
C GLU A 157 -12.45 7.59 8.52
N GLN A 158 -13.37 7.55 9.47
CA GLN A 158 -14.37 6.48 9.50
C GLN A 158 -15.34 6.63 8.33
N PRO A 159 -15.88 5.52 7.79
CA PRO A 159 -16.97 5.61 6.84
C PRO A 159 -18.14 6.36 7.49
N GLU A 160 -18.76 7.27 6.74
CA GLU A 160 -20.01 7.86 7.19
C GLU A 160 -21.00 6.73 7.51
N ALA A 161 -21.54 6.74 8.73
CA ALA A 161 -22.55 5.76 9.10
C ALA A 161 -23.65 5.80 8.05
N SER A 162 -23.84 4.72 7.32
CA SER A 162 -24.92 4.61 6.34
C SER A 162 -26.21 4.97 7.07
N ALA A 163 -26.78 6.13 6.75
CA ALA A 163 -28.08 6.51 7.27
C ALA A 163 -29.03 5.36 6.91
N LYS A 164 -29.39 4.54 7.91
CA LYS A 164 -30.31 3.42 7.75
C LYS A 164 -31.55 3.99 7.06
N LYS A 165 -31.70 3.68 5.77
CA LYS A 165 -32.90 4.01 5.01
C LYS A 165 -34.06 3.44 5.81
N LYS A 166 -34.83 4.34 6.46
CA LYS A 166 -36.01 3.97 7.24
C LYS A 166 -36.94 3.22 6.28
N PRO A 167 -37.36 2.00 6.58
CA PRO A 167 -38.32 1.30 5.76
C PRO A 167 -39.62 2.11 5.74
N SER A 168 -40.05 2.46 4.55
CA SER A 168 -41.34 3.10 4.26
C SER A 168 -42.46 2.10 4.37
#